data_a8e854215ab31fc307b248919c7aef0c
#
_entry.id   a8e854215ab31fc307b248919c7aef0c
#
_cell.length_a   1.000
_cell.length_b   1.000
_cell.length_c   1.000
_cell.angle_alpha   90.00
_cell.angle_beta   90.00
_cell.angle_gamma   90.00
#
_symmetry.space_group_name_H-M   'P 1'
#
loop_
_entity.id
_entity.type
_entity.pdbx_description
1 polymer ?
#
loop_
_entity_poly.entity_id
_entity_poly.type
_entity_poly.pdbx_seq_one_letter_code
_entity_poly.pdbx_strand_id
1 'polypeptide(L)'
;MKVYNNVIELIGKTPLVKYNENIYLKLEFLNPSHSVKDRASYYMLKDAKESGKINDNTVIIEPPSGNTGIGLAMCCAVMGLKIIIVMPENM
;
A
#
# COMPACT_ATOMS: atom_id res chain seq x y z
N MET A 1 -1.04 -17.48 -18.88
CA MET A 1 -1.47 -16.50 -17.83
C MET A 1 -0.34 -16.31 -16.84
N LYS A 2 -0.05 -15.06 -16.50
CA LYS A 2 0.96 -14.77 -15.48
C LYS A 2 0.35 -14.90 -14.08
N VAL A 3 1.02 -15.64 -13.21
CA VAL A 3 0.61 -15.78 -11.81
C VAL A 3 1.57 -14.96 -10.94
N TYR A 4 1.02 -14.08 -10.12
CA TYR A 4 1.81 -13.26 -9.18
C TYR A 4 1.89 -13.96 -7.84
N ASN A 5 3.02 -13.80 -7.15
CA ASN A 5 3.23 -14.44 -5.86
C ASN A 5 2.43 -13.79 -4.72
N ASN A 6 2.22 -12.48 -4.83
CA ASN A 6 1.44 -11.74 -3.83
C ASN A 6 0.99 -10.39 -4.40
N VAL A 7 0.12 -9.70 -3.67
CA VAL A 7 -0.47 -8.45 -4.15
C VAL A 7 0.52 -7.28 -4.23
N ILE A 8 1.63 -7.34 -3.50
CA ILE A 8 2.65 -6.27 -3.57
C ILE A 8 3.20 -6.15 -4.98
N GLU A 9 3.32 -7.25 -5.71
CA GLU A 9 3.81 -7.24 -7.08
C GLU A 9 2.92 -6.43 -8.04
N LEU A 10 1.67 -6.18 -7.67
CA LEU A 10 0.72 -5.41 -8.48
C LEU A 10 0.73 -3.92 -8.17
N ILE A 11 1.37 -3.51 -7.07
CA ILE A 11 1.40 -2.10 -6.70
C ILE A 11 2.06 -1.27 -7.80
N GLY A 12 1.40 -0.20 -8.19
CA GLY A 12 1.92 0.73 -9.18
C GLY A 12 1.72 0.32 -10.62
N LYS A 13 1.19 -0.86 -10.89
CA LYS A 13 0.93 -1.34 -12.25
C LYS A 13 -0.45 -0.88 -12.74
N THR A 14 -0.69 0.41 -12.58
CA THR A 14 -1.97 1.01 -12.93
C THR A 14 -1.91 1.52 -14.38
N PRO A 15 -3.02 1.41 -15.11
CA PRO A 15 -3.05 1.84 -16.50
C PRO A 15 -3.12 3.36 -16.64
N LEU A 16 -2.64 3.83 -17.78
CA LEU A 16 -2.80 5.21 -18.21
C LEU A 16 -3.82 5.22 -19.32
N VAL A 17 -4.89 5.99 -19.14
CA VAL A 17 -6.01 6.03 -20.08
C VAL A 17 -6.14 7.43 -20.66
N LYS A 18 -6.26 7.51 -21.97
CA LYS A 18 -6.49 8.77 -22.66
C LYS A 18 -7.95 9.18 -22.48
N TYR A 19 -8.18 10.32 -21.86
CA TYR A 19 -9.51 10.89 -21.71
C TYR A 19 -9.89 11.76 -22.93
N ASN A 20 -8.98 12.65 -23.32
CA ASN A 20 -9.10 13.44 -24.56
C ASN A 20 -7.69 13.82 -25.02
N GLU A 21 -7.57 14.69 -26.02
CA GLU A 21 -6.27 15.03 -26.61
C GLU A 21 -5.28 15.65 -25.60
N ASN A 22 -5.77 16.26 -24.52
CA ASN A 22 -4.96 16.99 -23.57
C ASN A 22 -4.93 16.38 -22.18
N ILE A 23 -5.74 15.33 -21.92
CA ILE A 23 -5.89 14.76 -20.58
C ILE A 23 -5.70 13.27 -20.62
N TYR A 24 -4.79 12.78 -19.77
CA TYR A 24 -4.56 11.35 -19.54
C TYR A 24 -4.82 11.07 -18.07
N LEU A 25 -5.43 9.93 -17.78
CA LEU A 25 -5.80 9.52 -16.42
C LEU A 25 -4.99 8.33 -16.00
N LYS A 26 -4.25 8.47 -14.90
CA LYS A 26 -3.57 7.37 -14.25
C LYS A 26 -4.52 6.76 -13.23
N LEU A 27 -5.00 5.55 -13.49
CA LEU A 27 -6.09 4.95 -12.73
C LEU A 27 -5.59 4.31 -11.44
N GLU A 28 -5.26 5.14 -10.44
CA GLU A 28 -4.66 4.67 -9.18
C GLU A 28 -5.62 3.84 -8.31
N PHE A 29 -6.92 3.94 -8.54
CA PHE A 29 -7.88 3.08 -7.84
C PHE A 29 -7.74 1.60 -8.23
N LEU A 30 -6.97 1.29 -9.27
CA LEU A 30 -6.69 -0.09 -9.67
C LEU A 30 -5.47 -0.69 -8.97
N ASN A 31 -4.85 0.04 -8.03
CA ASN A 31 -3.90 -0.58 -7.10
C ASN A 31 -4.62 -1.64 -6.25
N PRO A 32 -3.90 -2.64 -5.70
CA PRO A 32 -4.52 -3.75 -4.98
C PRO A 32 -5.46 -3.36 -3.83
N SER A 33 -5.16 -2.29 -3.09
CA SER A 33 -6.07 -1.82 -2.03
C SER A 33 -6.89 -0.60 -2.46
N HIS A 34 -6.95 -0.34 -3.77
CA HIS A 34 -7.82 0.63 -4.43
C HIS A 34 -7.41 2.10 -4.29
N SER A 35 -6.14 2.39 -3.98
CA SER A 35 -5.70 3.79 -3.95
C SER A 35 -4.20 3.93 -4.23
N VAL A 36 -3.78 5.18 -4.50
CA VAL A 36 -2.38 5.53 -4.67
C VAL A 36 -1.56 5.30 -3.40
N LYS A 37 -2.21 5.20 -2.25
CA LYS A 37 -1.53 5.02 -0.97
C LYS A 37 -0.82 3.66 -0.85
N ASP A 38 -1.15 2.70 -1.70
CA ASP A 38 -0.39 1.45 -1.79
C ASP A 38 1.08 1.73 -2.11
N ARG A 39 1.35 2.68 -2.99
CA ARG A 39 2.73 3.05 -3.36
C ARG A 39 3.49 3.57 -2.14
N ALA A 40 2.94 4.55 -1.44
CA ALA A 40 3.57 5.13 -0.26
C ALA A 40 3.76 4.09 0.84
N SER A 41 2.73 3.30 1.10
CA SER A 41 2.75 2.28 2.16
C SER A 41 3.86 1.25 1.92
N TYR A 42 3.93 0.72 0.72
CA TYR A 42 4.94 -0.29 0.41
C TYR A 42 6.36 0.28 0.52
N TYR A 43 6.61 1.44 -0.06
CA TYR A 43 7.97 2.00 -0.06
C TYR A 43 8.41 2.47 1.31
N MET A 44 7.51 2.96 2.15
CA MET A 44 7.84 3.26 3.55
C MET A 44 8.32 2.01 4.30
N LEU A 45 7.58 0.92 4.17
CA LEU A 45 7.93 -0.33 4.85
C LEU A 45 9.19 -0.95 4.26
N LYS A 46 9.31 -0.94 2.95
CA LYS A 46 10.49 -1.47 2.26
C LYS A 46 11.75 -0.73 2.68
N ASP A 47 11.73 0.60 2.65
CA ASP A 47 12.88 1.42 3.03
C ASP A 47 13.24 1.23 4.50
N ALA A 48 12.24 1.17 5.38
CA ALA A 48 12.47 0.95 6.80
C ALA A 48 13.10 -0.42 7.08
N LYS A 49 12.66 -1.44 6.37
CA LYS A 49 13.20 -2.79 6.51
C LYS A 49 14.63 -2.87 5.98
N GLU A 50 14.88 -2.33 4.80
CA GLU A 50 16.22 -2.35 4.18
C GLU A 50 17.24 -1.55 4.98
N SER A 51 16.82 -0.45 5.62
CA SER A 51 17.70 0.39 6.44
C SER A 51 17.87 -0.12 7.87
N GLY A 52 17.21 -1.20 8.24
CA GLY A 52 17.29 -1.77 9.58
C GLY A 52 16.47 -1.06 10.65
N LYS A 53 15.61 -0.11 10.27
CA LYS A 53 14.75 0.60 11.22
C LYS A 53 13.65 -0.29 11.78
N ILE A 54 13.23 -1.30 11.01
CA ILE A 54 12.25 -2.29 11.46
C ILE A 54 12.77 -3.69 11.19
N ASN A 55 12.26 -4.65 11.95
CA ASN A 55 12.60 -6.07 11.82
C ASN A 55 11.35 -6.91 12.14
N ASP A 56 11.50 -8.23 12.16
CA ASP A 56 10.37 -9.14 12.36
C ASP A 56 9.68 -9.00 13.72
N ASN A 57 10.33 -8.35 14.70
CA ASN A 57 9.77 -8.12 16.04
C ASN A 57 9.11 -6.74 16.17
N THR A 58 9.18 -5.92 15.13
CA THR A 58 8.62 -4.58 15.14
C THR A 58 7.10 -4.63 15.02
N VAL A 59 6.41 -3.75 15.75
CA VAL A 59 4.97 -3.53 15.60
C VAL A 59 4.78 -2.16 14.97
N ILE A 60 4.10 -2.12 13.83
CA ILE A 60 3.76 -0.88 13.14
C ILE A 60 2.50 -0.33 13.79
N ILE A 61 2.50 0.96 14.12
CA ILE A 61 1.30 1.62 14.65
C ILE A 61 0.93 2.75 13.71
N GLU A 62 -0.27 2.70 13.19
CA GLU A 62 -0.79 3.68 12.25
C GLU A 62 -1.96 4.44 12.85
N PRO A 63 -1.89 5.78 12.92
CA PRO A 63 -3.04 6.59 13.31
C PRO A 63 -4.15 6.52 12.24
N PRO A 64 -5.37 6.94 12.55
CA PRO A 64 -6.49 6.77 11.63
C PRO A 64 -6.29 7.60 10.36
N SER A 65 -5.92 6.93 9.28
CA SER A 65 -5.62 7.57 8.00
C SER A 65 -6.14 6.73 6.83
N GLY A 66 -7.40 6.39 6.83
CA GLY A 66 -8.10 5.82 5.68
C GLY A 66 -7.25 4.92 4.78
N ASN A 67 -6.95 5.41 3.59
CA ASN A 67 -6.25 4.63 2.56
C ASN A 67 -4.80 4.27 2.90
N THR A 68 -4.11 5.09 3.68
CA THR A 68 -2.76 4.75 4.13
C THR A 68 -2.79 3.55 5.07
N GLY A 69 -3.73 3.54 6.01
CA GLY A 69 -3.89 2.41 6.92
C GLY A 69 -4.23 1.12 6.18
N ILE A 70 -5.10 1.20 5.19
CA ILE A 70 -5.47 0.04 4.36
C ILE A 70 -4.26 -0.47 3.60
N GLY A 71 -3.50 0.41 2.95
CA GLY A 71 -2.31 0.02 2.21
C GLY A 71 -1.23 -0.60 3.10
N LEU A 72 -1.00 -0.01 4.29
CA LEU A 72 -0.05 -0.55 5.25
C LEU A 72 -0.48 -1.92 5.76
N ALA A 73 -1.78 -2.10 6.05
CA ALA A 73 -2.29 -3.38 6.52
C ALA A 73 -2.07 -4.49 5.48
N MET A 74 -2.35 -4.19 4.21
CA MET A 74 -2.12 -5.12 3.12
C MET A 74 -0.64 -5.50 3.00
N CYS A 75 0.25 -4.50 2.98
CA CYS A 75 1.68 -4.75 2.86
C CYS A 75 2.25 -5.48 4.06
N CYS A 76 1.83 -5.12 5.28
CA CYS A 76 2.26 -5.81 6.49
C CYS A 76 1.84 -7.29 6.48
N ALA A 77 0.63 -7.58 6.00
CA ALA A 77 0.17 -8.95 5.89
C ALA A 77 1.08 -9.78 4.96
N VAL A 78 1.47 -9.21 3.83
CA VAL A 78 2.37 -9.90 2.88
C VAL A 78 3.78 -10.03 3.45
N MET A 79 4.28 -8.99 4.11
CA MET A 79 5.66 -8.93 4.62
C MET A 79 5.84 -9.63 5.97
N GLY A 80 4.77 -10.15 6.56
CA GLY A 80 4.83 -10.80 7.87
C GLY A 80 5.08 -9.85 9.03
N LEU A 81 4.68 -8.60 8.91
CA LEU A 81 4.84 -7.59 9.95
C LEU A 81 3.54 -7.40 10.73
N LYS A 82 3.66 -7.11 12.02
CA LYS A 82 2.51 -6.79 12.86
C LYS A 82 2.13 -5.33 12.71
N ILE A 83 0.84 -5.07 12.60
CA ILE A 83 0.34 -3.69 12.52
C ILE A 83 -0.86 -3.52 13.44
N ILE A 84 -0.93 -2.36 14.07
CA ILE A 84 -2.06 -1.92 14.87
C ILE A 84 -2.56 -0.62 14.24
N ILE A 85 -3.81 -0.61 13.83
CA ILE A 85 -4.45 0.59 13.27
C ILE A 85 -5.33 1.17 14.36
N VAL A 86 -5.06 2.43 14.72
CA VAL A 86 -5.82 3.14 15.74
C VAL A 86 -6.94 3.89 15.03
N MET A 87 -8.18 3.66 15.45
CA MET A 87 -9.34 4.29 14.84
C MET A 87 -10.24 4.89 15.91
N PRO A 88 -10.96 6.00 15.62
CA PRO A 88 -11.96 6.51 16.53
C PRO A 88 -13.06 5.48 16.77
N GLU A 89 -13.56 5.43 18.00
CA GLU A 89 -14.59 4.48 18.40
C GLU A 89 -15.88 4.63 17.60
N ASN A 90 -16.15 5.82 17.11
CA ASN A 90 -17.38 6.15 16.40
C ASN A 90 -17.27 6.05 14.87
N MET A 91 -16.28 5.37 14.37
CA MET A 91 -16.17 5.12 12.94
C MET A 91 -16.82 3.81 12.54
#